data_50f5306ffa14854bc3c27e0ae54cd6b6
#
_entry.id   50f5306ffa14854bc3c27e0ae54cd6b6
#
_cell.length_a   1.000
_cell.length_b   1.000
_cell.length_c   1.000
_cell.angle_alpha   90.00
_cell.angle_beta   90.00
_cell.angle_gamma   90.00
#
_symmetry.space_group_name_H-M   'P 1'
#
loop_
_entity.id
_entity.type
_entity.pdbx_description
1 polymer ?
#
loop_
_entity_poly.entity_id
_entity_poly.type
_entity_poly.pdbx_seq_one_letter_code
_entity_poly.pdbx_strand_id
1 'polypeptide(L)'
;VGFYYRQKSKKETSGDFSKNFFSGGRAMGPLVVGMMLGASVCSSGTFIGGPATGTKEGLVWTVCIYASVFMNFVILGIAGKKIGIIARRTNAVSYVSLLKNRYNDNKGVTILGALAIIGFLIPYCSSQLVGGARLIETMIGIPYLWGLGIFALIILIYTIFGGIKGVSVSTVIQGFI
;
A
#
# COMPACT_ATOMS: atom_id res chain seq x y z
N VAL A 1 17.46 2.81 -7.45
CA VAL A 1 16.20 2.49 -8.16
C VAL A 1 15.32 3.74 -8.24
N GLY A 2 14.91 4.38 -7.13
CA GLY A 2 14.02 5.55 -7.13
C GLY A 2 14.53 6.74 -7.95
N PHE A 3 15.82 7.05 -7.87
CA PHE A 3 16.43 8.15 -8.61
C PHE A 3 16.43 7.94 -10.15
N TYR A 4 16.64 6.71 -10.59
CA TYR A 4 16.57 6.33 -12.00
C TYR A 4 15.17 6.53 -12.58
N TYR A 5 14.13 6.11 -11.86
CA TYR A 5 12.75 6.29 -12.31
C TYR A 5 12.29 7.74 -12.29
N ARG A 6 12.80 8.58 -11.37
CA ARG A 6 12.54 10.02 -11.35
C ARG A 6 13.09 10.73 -12.57
N GLN A 7 14.33 10.41 -13.02
CA GLN A 7 14.91 11.01 -14.22
C GLN A 7 14.10 10.65 -15.47
N LYS A 8 13.62 9.41 -15.56
CA LYS A 8 12.80 8.96 -16.68
C LYS A 8 11.42 9.63 -16.71
N SER A 9 10.83 9.87 -15.55
CA SER A 9 9.52 10.52 -15.41
C SER A 9 9.53 12.04 -15.68
N LYS A 10 10.67 12.71 -15.51
CA LYS A 10 10.79 14.16 -15.81
C LYS A 10 10.58 14.53 -17.28
N LYS A 11 10.64 13.57 -18.20
CA LYS A 11 10.41 13.77 -19.64
C LYS A 11 8.94 13.65 -20.06
N GLU A 12 8.02 13.40 -19.12
CA GLU A 12 6.61 13.17 -19.42
C GLU A 12 5.77 14.44 -19.12
N THR A 13 4.72 14.65 -19.90
CA THR A 13 3.79 15.79 -19.77
C THR A 13 3.02 15.72 -18.44
N SER A 14 2.66 16.84 -17.82
CA SER A 14 2.03 16.92 -16.48
C SER A 14 0.85 15.98 -16.22
N GLY A 15 0.00 15.71 -17.22
CA GLY A 15 -1.14 14.80 -17.09
C GLY A 15 -0.74 13.32 -16.99
N ASP A 16 0.34 12.94 -17.64
CA ASP A 16 0.90 11.59 -17.61
C ASP A 16 1.74 11.34 -16.35
N PHE A 17 2.31 12.40 -15.75
CA PHE A 17 3.08 12.30 -14.52
C PHE A 17 2.25 11.72 -13.37
N SER A 18 1.05 12.26 -13.11
CA SER A 18 0.18 11.76 -12.04
C SER A 18 -0.22 10.30 -12.24
N LYS A 19 -0.59 9.91 -13.47
CA LYS A 19 -0.92 8.53 -13.81
C LYS A 19 0.29 7.60 -13.62
N ASN A 20 1.46 8.02 -14.07
CA ASN A 20 2.67 7.23 -13.96
C ASN A 20 3.17 7.14 -12.52
N PHE A 21 3.06 8.22 -11.75
CA PHE A 21 3.50 8.28 -10.36
C PHE A 21 2.60 7.42 -9.44
N PHE A 22 1.27 7.51 -9.57
CA PHE A 22 0.31 6.83 -8.70
C PHE A 22 -0.14 5.44 -9.19
N SER A 23 -0.14 5.19 -10.50
CA SER A 23 -0.60 3.89 -11.05
C SER A 23 0.46 3.14 -11.86
N GLY A 24 1.68 3.66 -11.92
CA GLY A 24 2.77 3.05 -12.69
C GLY A 24 2.51 2.99 -14.19
N GLY A 25 1.56 3.79 -14.72
CA GLY A 25 1.15 3.76 -16.12
C GLY A 25 0.46 2.45 -16.52
N ARG A 26 0.02 1.63 -15.55
CA ARG A 26 -0.60 0.31 -15.76
C ARG A 26 0.30 -0.68 -16.54
N ALA A 27 1.61 -0.47 -16.48
CA ALA A 27 2.61 -1.27 -17.20
C ALA A 27 3.27 -2.35 -16.34
N MET A 28 2.73 -2.62 -15.13
CA MET A 28 3.30 -3.63 -14.23
C MET A 28 2.89 -5.02 -14.68
N GLY A 29 3.89 -5.91 -14.79
CA GLY A 29 3.67 -7.32 -15.11
C GLY A 29 3.01 -8.09 -13.95
N PRO A 30 2.43 -9.27 -14.22
CA PRO A 30 1.71 -10.06 -13.22
C PRO A 30 2.59 -10.49 -12.04
N LEU A 31 3.86 -10.77 -12.27
CA LEU A 31 4.81 -11.13 -11.23
C LEU A 31 5.04 -9.95 -10.25
N VAL A 32 5.23 -8.74 -10.77
CA VAL A 32 5.41 -7.53 -9.93
C VAL A 32 4.17 -7.27 -9.09
N VAL A 33 2.97 -7.39 -9.70
CA VAL A 33 1.70 -7.21 -8.99
C VAL A 33 1.52 -8.30 -7.92
N GLY A 34 1.83 -9.55 -8.23
CA GLY A 34 1.77 -10.66 -7.28
C GLY A 34 2.69 -10.45 -6.07
N MET A 35 3.95 -10.04 -6.31
CA MET A 35 4.91 -9.73 -5.25
C MET A 35 4.47 -8.53 -4.40
N MET A 36 3.93 -7.49 -5.02
CA MET A 36 3.36 -6.34 -4.29
C MET A 36 2.19 -6.74 -3.41
N LEU A 37 1.30 -7.60 -3.88
CA LEU A 37 0.18 -8.12 -3.09
C LEU A 37 0.69 -8.97 -1.92
N GLY A 38 1.65 -9.87 -2.16
CA GLY A 38 2.31 -10.64 -1.12
C GLY A 38 2.93 -9.76 -0.04
N ALA A 39 3.72 -8.76 -0.44
CA ALA A 39 4.35 -7.82 0.48
C ALA A 39 3.34 -6.95 1.25
N SER A 40 2.18 -6.63 0.65
CA SER A 40 1.12 -5.89 1.37
C SER A 40 0.53 -6.69 2.52
N VAL A 41 0.54 -8.01 2.44
CA VAL A 41 0.12 -8.92 3.53
C VAL A 41 1.21 -9.02 4.60
N CYS A 42 2.48 -8.98 4.18
CA CYS A 42 3.64 -8.99 5.07
C CYS A 42 3.84 -7.62 5.73
N SER A 43 2.97 -7.27 6.66
CA SER A 43 2.96 -6.00 7.37
C SER A 43 3.45 -6.14 8.82
N SER A 44 3.78 -5.01 9.47
CA SER A 44 4.07 -5.02 10.90
C SER A 44 2.93 -5.58 11.74
N GLY A 45 1.68 -5.36 11.30
CA GLY A 45 0.51 -5.95 11.93
C GLY A 45 0.50 -7.48 11.87
N THR A 46 0.92 -8.07 10.75
CA THR A 46 0.96 -9.54 10.58
C THR A 46 2.13 -10.16 11.32
N PHE A 47 3.31 -9.56 11.28
CA PHE A 47 4.53 -10.16 11.85
C PHE A 47 4.77 -9.83 13.31
N ILE A 48 4.31 -8.67 13.79
CA ILE A 48 4.51 -8.25 15.19
C ILE A 48 3.19 -8.28 15.94
N GLY A 49 2.16 -7.60 15.42
CA GLY A 49 0.87 -7.49 16.07
C GLY A 49 0.11 -8.80 16.13
N GLY A 50 0.14 -9.58 15.04
CA GLY A 50 -0.54 -10.88 14.95
C GLY A 50 -0.06 -11.88 16.00
N PRO A 51 1.23 -12.21 16.07
CA PRO A 51 1.77 -13.09 17.11
C PRO A 51 1.54 -12.56 18.53
N ALA A 52 1.75 -11.25 18.75
CA ALA A 52 1.53 -10.65 20.08
C ALA A 52 0.07 -10.74 20.54
N THR A 53 -0.89 -10.61 19.64
CA THR A 53 -2.31 -10.80 19.99
C THR A 53 -2.67 -12.27 20.07
N GLY A 54 -2.10 -13.10 19.20
CA GLY A 54 -2.28 -14.55 19.24
C GLY A 54 -1.85 -15.20 20.56
N THR A 55 -0.80 -14.67 21.20
CA THR A 55 -0.37 -15.13 22.54
C THR A 55 -1.36 -14.75 23.64
N LYS A 56 -2.12 -13.67 23.47
CA LYS A 56 -3.13 -13.20 24.44
C LYS A 56 -4.51 -13.83 24.21
N GLU A 57 -4.95 -13.84 22.96
CA GLU A 57 -6.31 -14.25 22.55
C GLU A 57 -6.39 -15.73 22.12
N GLY A 58 -5.24 -16.37 21.97
CA GLY A 58 -5.15 -17.79 21.61
C GLY A 58 -5.45 -18.08 20.14
N LEU A 59 -5.82 -19.36 19.90
CA LEU A 59 -5.95 -19.92 18.54
C LEU A 59 -7.03 -19.24 17.70
N VAL A 60 -8.08 -18.72 18.33
CA VAL A 60 -9.19 -18.05 17.65
C VAL A 60 -8.70 -16.84 16.85
N TRP A 61 -7.82 -16.03 17.45
CA TRP A 61 -7.23 -14.88 16.77
C TRP A 61 -6.39 -15.29 15.57
N THR A 62 -5.60 -16.34 15.72
CA THR A 62 -4.76 -16.87 14.66
C THR A 62 -5.59 -17.30 13.44
N VAL A 63 -6.69 -18.03 13.67
CA VAL A 63 -7.62 -18.43 12.61
C VAL A 63 -8.27 -17.22 11.92
N CYS A 64 -8.69 -16.19 12.68
CA CYS A 64 -9.26 -14.97 12.14
C CYS A 64 -8.27 -14.21 11.23
N ILE A 65 -6.99 -14.12 11.61
CA ILE A 65 -5.97 -13.49 10.77
C ILE A 65 -5.78 -14.25 9.47
N TYR A 66 -5.60 -15.57 9.53
CA TYR A 66 -5.43 -16.38 8.30
C TYR A 66 -6.66 -16.28 7.39
N ALA A 67 -7.87 -16.31 7.95
CA ALA A 67 -9.09 -16.14 7.18
C ALA A 67 -9.15 -14.77 6.50
N SER A 68 -8.78 -13.69 7.18
CA SER A 68 -8.78 -12.34 6.62
C SER A 68 -7.76 -12.17 5.50
N VAL A 69 -6.57 -12.76 5.62
CA VAL A 69 -5.54 -12.79 4.56
C VAL A 69 -6.08 -13.50 3.32
N PHE A 70 -6.66 -14.69 3.51
CA PHE A 70 -7.20 -15.49 2.40
C PHE A 70 -8.35 -14.76 1.69
N MET A 71 -9.25 -14.11 2.45
CA MET A 71 -10.37 -13.34 1.88
C MET A 71 -9.91 -12.20 0.97
N ASN A 72 -8.79 -11.55 1.24
CA ASN A 72 -8.26 -10.50 0.36
C ASN A 72 -7.95 -11.04 -1.04
N PHE A 73 -7.36 -12.23 -1.15
CA PHE A 73 -7.07 -12.86 -2.45
C PHE A 73 -8.35 -13.29 -3.17
N VAL A 74 -9.33 -13.83 -2.44
CA VAL A 74 -10.64 -14.22 -3.00
C VAL A 74 -11.38 -12.99 -3.56
N ILE A 75 -11.44 -11.90 -2.80
CA ILE A 75 -12.09 -10.65 -3.24
C ILE A 75 -11.38 -10.08 -4.47
N LEU A 76 -10.05 -10.08 -4.49
CA LEU A 76 -9.28 -9.63 -5.66
C LEU A 76 -9.51 -10.53 -6.89
N GLY A 77 -9.59 -11.85 -6.72
CA GLY A 77 -9.90 -12.80 -7.78
C GLY A 77 -11.27 -12.56 -8.40
N ILE A 78 -12.29 -12.35 -7.58
CA ILE A 78 -13.69 -12.19 -8.02
C ILE A 78 -13.94 -10.76 -8.55
N ALA A 79 -13.60 -9.74 -7.78
CA ALA A 79 -13.94 -8.35 -8.07
C ALA A 79 -12.85 -7.61 -8.87
N GLY A 80 -11.59 -8.00 -8.72
CA GLY A 80 -10.46 -7.26 -9.29
C GLY A 80 -10.50 -7.13 -10.81
N LYS A 81 -10.88 -8.21 -11.52
CA LYS A 81 -11.05 -8.17 -12.99
C LYS A 81 -12.14 -7.19 -13.41
N LYS A 82 -13.29 -7.20 -12.76
CA LYS A 82 -14.42 -6.30 -13.06
C LYS A 82 -14.04 -4.85 -12.77
N ILE A 83 -13.46 -4.58 -11.60
CA ILE A 83 -12.98 -3.26 -11.21
C ILE A 83 -11.90 -2.75 -12.17
N GLY A 84 -10.97 -3.60 -12.58
CA GLY A 84 -9.92 -3.27 -13.53
C GLY A 84 -10.46 -2.86 -14.91
N ILE A 85 -11.47 -3.55 -15.42
CA ILE A 85 -12.13 -3.22 -16.70
C ILE A 85 -12.84 -1.86 -16.58
N ILE A 86 -13.58 -1.62 -15.50
CA ILE A 86 -14.27 -0.36 -15.27
C ILE A 86 -13.26 0.79 -15.14
N ALA A 87 -12.21 0.60 -14.34
CA ALA A 87 -11.14 1.59 -14.16
C ALA A 87 -10.43 1.97 -15.47
N ARG A 88 -10.26 1.01 -16.39
CA ARG A 88 -9.70 1.28 -17.73
C ARG A 88 -10.66 2.07 -18.60
N ARG A 89 -11.94 1.72 -18.61
CA ARG A 89 -12.97 2.41 -19.42
C ARG A 89 -13.21 3.84 -18.94
N THR A 90 -13.18 4.07 -17.63
CA THR A 90 -13.43 5.39 -17.02
C THR A 90 -12.16 6.20 -16.79
N ASN A 91 -10.98 5.69 -17.16
CA ASN A 91 -9.68 6.29 -16.84
C ASN A 91 -9.49 6.64 -15.36
N ALA A 92 -10.17 5.92 -14.46
CA ALA A 92 -10.08 6.14 -13.04
C ALA A 92 -8.70 5.74 -12.51
N VAL A 93 -8.08 6.62 -11.72
CA VAL A 93 -6.75 6.42 -11.11
C VAL A 93 -6.85 6.01 -9.64
N SER A 94 -7.98 6.31 -8.99
CA SER A 94 -8.22 6.01 -7.58
C SER A 94 -9.63 5.42 -7.35
N TYR A 95 -9.84 4.79 -6.19
CA TYR A 95 -11.17 4.33 -5.78
C TYR A 95 -12.19 5.45 -5.71
N VAL A 96 -11.77 6.65 -5.26
CA VAL A 96 -12.64 7.83 -5.21
C VAL A 96 -13.09 8.22 -6.62
N SER A 97 -12.19 8.17 -7.61
CA SER A 97 -12.55 8.47 -9.00
C SER A 97 -13.49 7.41 -9.62
N LEU A 98 -13.38 6.14 -9.19
CA LEU A 98 -14.34 5.10 -9.57
C LEU A 98 -15.73 5.37 -8.99
N LEU A 99 -15.82 5.75 -7.71
CA LEU A 99 -17.08 6.12 -7.07
C LEU A 99 -17.70 7.35 -7.74
N LYS A 100 -16.90 8.37 -8.00
CA LYS A 100 -17.31 9.58 -8.72
C LYS A 100 -17.96 9.24 -10.06
N ASN A 101 -17.31 8.41 -10.87
CA ASN A 101 -17.81 7.99 -12.17
C ASN A 101 -19.06 7.10 -12.06
N ARG A 102 -19.17 6.27 -11.03
CA ARG A 102 -20.32 5.38 -10.83
C ARG A 102 -21.59 6.14 -10.41
N TYR A 103 -21.45 7.19 -9.61
CA TYR A 103 -22.54 7.93 -9.02
C TYR A 103 -22.75 9.32 -9.66
N ASN A 104 -22.43 9.46 -10.96
CA ASN A 104 -22.65 10.68 -11.76
C ASN A 104 -22.13 11.95 -11.07
N ASP A 105 -20.90 11.90 -10.58
CA ASP A 105 -20.21 13.04 -9.95
C ASP A 105 -20.90 13.58 -8.67
N ASN A 106 -21.65 12.72 -7.96
CA ASN A 106 -22.28 13.11 -6.71
C ASN A 106 -21.21 13.48 -5.67
N LYS A 107 -21.19 14.76 -5.27
CA LYS A 107 -20.20 15.30 -4.32
C LYS A 107 -20.28 14.63 -2.95
N GLY A 108 -21.49 14.31 -2.47
CA GLY A 108 -21.67 13.65 -1.17
C GLY A 108 -21.01 12.28 -1.12
N VAL A 109 -21.23 11.44 -2.13
CA VAL A 109 -20.61 10.10 -2.24
C VAL A 109 -19.09 10.21 -2.37
N THR A 110 -18.60 11.18 -3.14
CA THR A 110 -17.16 11.40 -3.35
C THR A 110 -16.48 11.80 -2.04
N ILE A 111 -17.08 12.74 -1.29
CA ILE A 111 -16.54 13.21 0.00
C ILE A 111 -16.58 12.08 1.03
N LEU A 112 -17.69 11.38 1.18
CA LEU A 112 -17.81 10.26 2.12
C LEU A 112 -16.82 9.14 1.79
N GLY A 113 -16.65 8.80 0.51
CA GLY A 113 -15.66 7.82 0.06
C GLY A 113 -14.23 8.25 0.37
N ALA A 114 -13.89 9.52 0.16
CA ALA A 114 -12.58 10.05 0.49
C ALA A 114 -12.33 10.04 2.01
N LEU A 115 -13.30 10.47 2.82
CA LEU A 115 -13.20 10.46 4.28
C LEU A 115 -13.05 9.03 4.83
N ALA A 116 -13.79 8.07 4.29
CA ALA A 116 -13.66 6.67 4.69
C ALA A 116 -12.25 6.15 4.39
N ILE A 117 -11.73 6.38 3.17
CA ILE A 117 -10.38 5.93 2.81
C ILE A 117 -9.32 6.57 3.72
N ILE A 118 -9.39 7.88 3.97
CA ILE A 118 -8.46 8.60 4.85
C ILE A 118 -8.57 8.05 6.28
N GLY A 119 -9.79 7.87 6.78
CA GLY A 119 -10.04 7.36 8.13
C GLY A 119 -9.48 5.96 8.39
N PHE A 120 -9.42 5.09 7.37
CA PHE A 120 -8.82 3.77 7.50
C PHE A 120 -7.32 3.74 7.18
N LEU A 121 -6.85 4.56 6.24
CA LEU A 121 -5.43 4.57 5.86
C LEU A 121 -4.54 5.22 6.91
N ILE A 122 -4.99 6.28 7.60
CA ILE A 122 -4.18 6.94 8.63
C ILE A 122 -3.80 5.98 9.77
N PRO A 123 -4.74 5.28 10.44
CA PRO A 123 -4.40 4.28 11.46
C PRO A 123 -3.52 3.15 10.92
N TYR A 124 -3.79 2.69 9.71
CA TYR A 124 -2.99 1.65 9.06
C TYR A 124 -1.54 2.09 8.87
N CYS A 125 -1.30 3.27 8.29
CA CYS A 125 0.05 3.81 8.12
C CYS A 125 0.74 4.05 9.46
N SER A 126 0.01 4.55 10.48
CA SER A 126 0.54 4.76 11.82
C SER A 126 0.99 3.44 12.45
N SER A 127 0.23 2.37 12.30
CA SER A 127 0.62 1.04 12.82
C SER A 127 1.91 0.51 12.17
N GLN A 128 2.13 0.78 10.87
CA GLN A 128 3.37 0.39 10.17
C GLN A 128 4.57 1.18 10.71
N LEU A 129 4.41 2.49 10.93
CA LEU A 129 5.47 3.33 11.50
C LEU A 129 5.85 2.90 12.91
N VAL A 130 4.85 2.64 13.75
CA VAL A 130 5.06 2.15 15.13
C VAL A 130 5.79 0.80 15.12
N GLY A 131 5.35 -0.14 14.28
CA GLY A 131 5.98 -1.45 14.16
C GLY A 131 7.43 -1.36 13.71
N GLY A 132 7.73 -0.56 12.68
CA GLY A 132 9.08 -0.34 12.21
C GLY A 132 9.98 0.34 13.25
N ALA A 133 9.44 1.33 13.99
CA ALA A 133 10.18 2.00 15.06
C ALA A 133 10.51 1.05 16.21
N ARG A 134 9.58 0.18 16.61
CA ARG A 134 9.81 -0.85 17.64
C ARG A 134 10.85 -1.88 17.22
N LEU A 135 10.88 -2.27 15.95
CA LEU A 135 11.95 -3.14 15.44
C LEU A 135 13.33 -2.48 15.56
N ILE A 136 13.45 -1.22 15.19
CA ILE A 136 14.72 -0.47 15.33
C ILE A 136 15.13 -0.38 16.80
N GLU A 137 14.20 -0.04 17.69
CA GLU A 137 14.44 0.03 19.12
C GLU A 137 14.95 -1.31 19.68
N THR A 138 14.29 -2.41 19.33
CA THR A 138 14.65 -3.73 19.88
C THR A 138 15.93 -4.32 19.29
N MET A 139 16.23 -4.06 18.00
CA MET A 139 17.39 -4.63 17.33
C MET A 139 18.66 -3.80 17.50
N ILE A 140 18.54 -2.47 17.54
CA ILE A 140 19.68 -1.53 17.53
C ILE A 140 19.86 -0.88 18.91
N GLY A 141 18.82 -0.88 19.77
CA GLY A 141 18.89 -0.24 21.11
C GLY A 141 18.71 1.28 21.07
N ILE A 142 18.25 1.87 19.96
CA ILE A 142 18.00 3.29 19.83
C ILE A 142 16.64 3.62 20.47
N PRO A 143 16.49 4.75 21.20
CA PRO A 143 15.21 5.15 21.75
C PRO A 143 14.11 5.23 20.69
N TYR A 144 12.89 4.81 21.05
CA TYR A 144 11.74 4.69 20.15
C TYR A 144 11.50 5.93 19.27
N LEU A 145 11.59 7.14 19.82
CA LEU A 145 11.36 8.38 19.07
C LEU A 145 12.36 8.60 17.94
N TRP A 146 13.63 8.27 18.17
CA TRP A 146 14.65 8.34 17.14
C TRP A 146 14.45 7.27 16.07
N GLY A 147 14.10 6.05 16.48
CA GLY A 147 13.73 4.97 15.58
C GLY A 147 12.54 5.34 14.68
N LEU A 148 11.51 5.97 15.26
CA LEU A 148 10.36 6.46 14.50
C LEU A 148 10.73 7.52 13.47
N GLY A 149 11.54 8.51 13.88
CA GLY A 149 12.01 9.58 12.97
C GLY A 149 12.82 9.04 11.81
N ILE A 150 13.80 8.17 12.09
CA ILE A 150 14.65 7.55 11.06
C ILE A 150 13.81 6.73 10.09
N PHE A 151 12.92 5.87 10.60
CA PHE A 151 12.08 5.01 9.77
C PHE A 151 11.12 5.82 8.90
N ALA A 152 10.47 6.83 9.46
CA ALA A 152 9.60 7.74 8.72
C ALA A 152 10.36 8.49 7.62
N LEU A 153 11.55 9.00 7.93
CA LEU A 153 12.39 9.71 6.96
C LEU A 153 12.78 8.82 5.78
N ILE A 154 13.20 7.58 6.04
CA ILE A 154 13.55 6.61 5.01
C ILE A 154 12.35 6.35 4.09
N ILE A 155 11.16 6.10 4.66
CA ILE A 155 9.93 5.86 3.90
C ILE A 155 9.58 7.08 3.04
N LEU A 156 9.63 8.29 3.60
CA LEU A 156 9.35 9.53 2.87
C LEU A 156 10.31 9.73 1.70
N ILE A 157 11.61 9.56 1.94
CA ILE A 157 12.62 9.74 0.91
C ILE A 157 12.37 8.78 -0.26
N TYR A 158 12.27 7.47 0.00
CA TYR A 158 12.13 6.53 -1.10
C TYR A 158 10.78 6.64 -1.82
N THR A 159 9.70 7.03 -1.11
CA THR A 159 8.38 7.22 -1.70
C THR A 159 8.32 8.45 -2.59
N ILE A 160 8.86 9.59 -2.12
CA ILE A 160 8.90 10.84 -2.88
C ILE A 160 9.77 10.70 -4.14
N PHE A 161 10.91 10.02 -4.03
CA PHE A 161 11.83 9.86 -5.15
C PHE A 161 11.45 8.70 -6.09
N GLY A 162 10.85 7.64 -5.59
CA GLY A 162 10.57 6.42 -6.35
C GLY A 162 9.19 6.35 -6.98
N GLY A 163 8.20 7.00 -6.38
CA GLY A 163 6.80 6.78 -6.75
C GLY A 163 6.43 5.29 -6.70
N ILE A 164 5.27 4.92 -7.28
CA ILE A 164 4.83 3.52 -7.24
C ILE A 164 5.76 2.56 -7.99
N LYS A 165 6.39 3.00 -9.07
CA LYS A 165 7.34 2.16 -9.83
C LYS A 165 8.59 1.83 -9.02
N GLY A 166 9.15 2.83 -8.32
CA GLY A 166 10.30 2.63 -7.45
C GLY A 166 9.98 1.73 -6.26
N VAL A 167 8.84 1.95 -5.63
CA VAL A 167 8.32 1.10 -4.54
C VAL A 167 8.11 -0.33 -5.03
N SER A 168 7.48 -0.53 -6.20
CA SER A 168 7.23 -1.86 -6.77
C SER A 168 8.52 -2.67 -6.98
N VAL A 169 9.55 -2.05 -7.55
CA VAL A 169 10.84 -2.74 -7.77
C VAL A 169 11.51 -3.08 -6.45
N SER A 170 11.50 -2.17 -5.48
CA SER A 170 12.03 -2.44 -4.13
C SER A 170 11.29 -3.60 -3.47
N THR A 171 9.97 -3.63 -3.58
CA THR A 171 9.12 -4.69 -3.04
C THR A 171 9.40 -6.05 -3.69
N VAL A 172 9.64 -6.09 -5.01
CA VAL A 172 10.01 -7.33 -5.70
C VAL A 172 11.35 -7.86 -5.18
N ILE A 173 12.34 -6.99 -5.04
CA ILE A 173 13.66 -7.38 -4.51
C ILE A 173 13.52 -7.92 -3.07
N GLN A 174 12.80 -7.21 -2.21
CA GLN A 174 12.55 -7.61 -0.83
C GLN A 174 11.76 -8.91 -0.70
N GLY A 175 10.87 -9.18 -1.66
CA GLY A 175 10.06 -10.40 -1.66
C GLY A 175 10.82 -11.65 -2.12
N PHE A 176 12.04 -11.49 -2.68
CA PHE A 176 12.93 -12.60 -3.00
C PHE A 176 13.94 -12.93 -1.88
N ILE A 177 14.10 -12.06 -0.91
CA ILE A 177 14.97 -12.24 0.27
C ILE A 177 14.16 -12.88 1.41
#